data_adee79d277799998332ab6236baf5e97
#
_entry.id   adee79d277799998332ab6236baf5e97
#
_cell.length_a   1.000
_cell.length_b   1.000
_cell.length_c   1.000
_cell.angle_alpha   90.00
_cell.angle_beta   90.00
_cell.angle_gamma   90.00
#
_symmetry.space_group_name_H-M   'P 1'
#
loop_
_entity.id
_entity.type
_entity.pdbx_description
1 polymer ?
#
loop_
_entity_poly.entity_id
_entity_poly.type
_entity_poly.pdbx_seq_one_letter_code
_entity_poly.pdbx_strand_id
1 'polypeptide(L)'
;MIKNYVWDFDGTLFDTYPAMVDGALQAMAALGILADQETIYPIMKKFSTRQLIKEYQLPEEQFTPLFHRYEAASQKISKPFAGTQEVLRLLKSQGAKHFILTHRLSTSTWGLLEQFDLADLIEEVIGIDRNFPRKPAPDSLNDLIQRHQLKKTETIMIGDRRLDIEAGKNAGVLTCLYDIDHFLQDIPADYVVDDLLKILDIKEKAIK
;
A
#
# COMPACT_ATOMS: atom_id res chain seq x y z
N MET A 1 -13.85 10.25 16.48
CA MET A 1 -13.93 10.42 15.00
C MET A 1 -12.53 10.32 14.42
N ILE A 2 -12.35 9.53 13.37
CA ILE A 2 -11.06 9.36 12.68
C ILE A 2 -10.70 10.70 12.01
N LYS A 3 -9.46 11.14 12.20
CA LYS A 3 -8.92 12.40 11.65
C LYS A 3 -7.63 12.20 10.86
N ASN A 4 -6.96 11.07 11.07
CA ASN A 4 -5.67 10.79 10.46
C ASN A 4 -5.76 9.45 9.72
N TYR A 5 -5.58 9.50 8.42
CA TYR A 5 -5.64 8.37 7.52
C TYR A 5 -4.23 8.06 7.02
N VAL A 6 -3.70 6.92 7.39
CA VAL A 6 -2.41 6.42 6.91
C VAL A 6 -2.68 5.34 5.89
N TRP A 7 -2.30 5.57 4.65
CA TRP A 7 -2.59 4.71 3.51
C TRP A 7 -1.35 3.92 3.10
N ASP A 8 -1.52 2.66 2.77
CA ASP A 8 -0.62 2.02 1.85
C ASP A 8 -0.85 2.60 0.44
N PHE A 9 0.09 2.39 -0.48
CA PHE A 9 0.03 2.97 -1.81
C PHE A 9 -0.29 1.94 -2.88
N ASP A 10 0.58 0.92 -3.05
CA ASP A 10 0.48 -0.10 -4.09
C ASP A 10 -0.64 -1.10 -3.78
N GLY A 11 -1.68 -1.12 -4.61
CA GLY A 11 -2.86 -1.97 -4.39
C GLY A 11 -3.89 -1.40 -3.41
N THR A 12 -3.64 -0.20 -2.86
CA THR A 12 -4.58 0.50 -1.96
C THR A 12 -5.07 1.80 -2.58
N LEU A 13 -4.24 2.82 -2.70
CA LEU A 13 -4.61 4.06 -3.41
C LEU A 13 -4.44 3.93 -4.92
N PHE A 14 -3.43 3.19 -5.37
CA PHE A 14 -3.10 3.02 -6.78
C PHE A 14 -3.11 1.55 -7.19
N ASP A 15 -3.72 1.28 -8.34
CA ASP A 15 -3.63 0.00 -9.05
C ASP A 15 -2.29 -0.06 -9.78
N THR A 16 -1.26 -0.51 -9.06
CA THR A 16 0.11 -0.67 -9.55
C THR A 16 0.44 -2.11 -9.92
N TYR A 17 -0.37 -3.07 -9.49
CA TYR A 17 -0.13 -4.49 -9.74
C TYR A 17 0.02 -4.86 -11.22
N PRO A 18 -0.74 -4.29 -12.17
CA PRO A 18 -0.54 -4.60 -13.58
C PRO A 18 0.88 -4.31 -14.07
N ALA A 19 1.48 -3.18 -13.67
CA ALA A 19 2.86 -2.84 -14.02
C ALA A 19 3.88 -3.67 -13.24
N MET A 20 3.62 -3.93 -11.96
CA MET A 20 4.47 -4.76 -11.11
C MET A 20 4.54 -6.22 -11.61
N VAL A 21 3.40 -6.80 -11.97
CA VAL A 21 3.34 -8.17 -12.51
C VAL A 21 4.03 -8.26 -13.85
N ASP A 22 3.81 -7.30 -14.74
CA ASP A 22 4.49 -7.22 -16.03
C ASP A 22 6.01 -7.14 -15.85
N GLY A 23 6.48 -6.27 -14.95
CA GLY A 23 7.89 -6.13 -14.60
C GLY A 23 8.49 -7.42 -14.03
N ALA A 24 7.75 -8.10 -13.16
CA ALA A 24 8.19 -9.37 -12.58
C ALA A 24 8.31 -10.48 -13.62
N LEU A 25 7.32 -10.62 -14.51
CA LEU A 25 7.34 -11.59 -15.60
C LEU A 25 8.52 -11.37 -16.55
N GLN A 26 8.77 -10.12 -16.94
CA GLN A 26 9.91 -9.78 -17.81
C GLN A 26 11.26 -10.03 -17.10
N ALA A 27 11.37 -9.72 -15.81
CA ALA A 27 12.56 -9.99 -15.02
C ALA A 27 12.83 -11.50 -14.89
N MET A 28 11.79 -12.30 -14.63
CA MET A 28 11.89 -13.76 -14.57
C MET A 28 12.29 -14.35 -15.92
N ALA A 29 11.66 -13.90 -17.00
CA ALA A 29 12.01 -14.34 -18.36
C ALA A 29 13.47 -14.01 -18.73
N ALA A 30 13.98 -12.85 -18.35
CA ALA A 30 15.38 -12.47 -18.54
C ALA A 30 16.37 -13.36 -17.75
N LEU A 31 15.90 -14.01 -16.69
CA LEU A 31 16.65 -15.01 -15.90
C LEU A 31 16.40 -16.45 -16.36
N GLY A 32 15.66 -16.63 -17.47
CA GLY A 32 15.35 -17.95 -18.02
C GLY A 32 14.23 -18.71 -17.28
N ILE A 33 13.44 -18.01 -16.45
CA ILE A 33 12.36 -18.59 -15.67
C ILE A 33 11.03 -18.20 -16.29
N LEU A 34 10.23 -19.21 -16.66
CA LEU A 34 8.89 -19.00 -17.22
C LEU A 34 7.85 -19.01 -16.10
N ALA A 35 7.00 -18.02 -16.09
CA ALA A 35 5.84 -17.90 -15.21
C ALA A 35 4.71 -17.16 -15.94
N ASP A 36 3.49 -17.22 -15.41
CA ASP A 36 2.34 -16.51 -15.92
C ASP A 36 1.73 -15.58 -14.85
N GLN A 37 0.91 -14.65 -15.31
CA GLN A 37 0.26 -13.66 -14.45
C GLN A 37 -0.65 -14.32 -13.41
N GLU A 38 -1.38 -15.36 -13.77
CA GLU A 38 -2.35 -16.03 -12.92
C GLU A 38 -1.67 -16.66 -11.70
N THR A 39 -0.45 -17.13 -11.90
CA THR A 39 0.36 -17.75 -10.83
C THR A 39 1.03 -16.70 -9.95
N ILE A 40 1.67 -15.67 -10.53
CA ILE A 40 2.49 -14.76 -9.72
C ILE A 40 1.70 -13.63 -9.06
N TYR A 41 0.58 -13.17 -9.65
CA TYR A 41 -0.23 -12.10 -9.08
C TYR A 41 -0.73 -12.44 -7.66
N PRO A 42 -1.34 -13.62 -7.40
CA PRO A 42 -1.76 -13.97 -6.05
C PRO A 42 -0.61 -14.02 -5.03
N ILE A 43 0.57 -14.44 -5.43
CA ILE A 43 1.76 -14.47 -4.56
C ILE A 43 2.17 -13.04 -4.19
N MET A 44 2.26 -12.16 -5.18
CA MET A 44 2.64 -10.76 -4.97
C MET A 44 1.61 -10.02 -4.13
N LYS A 45 0.30 -10.23 -4.39
CA LYS A 45 -0.81 -9.59 -3.72
C LYS A 45 -0.97 -10.05 -2.27
N LYS A 46 -1.00 -11.37 -2.02
CA LYS A 46 -1.18 -11.93 -0.68
C LYS A 46 0.03 -11.74 0.23
N PHE A 47 1.21 -11.80 -0.35
CA PHE A 47 2.46 -11.80 0.41
C PHE A 47 3.36 -10.62 0.02
N SER A 48 4.17 -10.78 -1.02
CA SER A 48 5.07 -9.71 -1.52
C SER A 48 5.92 -10.21 -2.70
N THR A 49 6.61 -9.29 -3.38
CA THR A 49 7.69 -9.62 -4.33
C THR A 49 8.81 -10.46 -3.68
N ARG A 50 9.08 -10.26 -2.37
CA ARG A 50 10.07 -11.08 -1.64
C ARG A 50 9.63 -12.55 -1.52
N GLN A 51 8.33 -12.82 -1.35
CA GLN A 51 7.81 -14.19 -1.35
C GLN A 51 7.93 -14.82 -2.73
N LEU A 52 7.69 -14.06 -3.80
CA LEU A 52 7.92 -14.53 -5.18
C LEU A 52 9.38 -14.94 -5.39
N ILE A 53 10.35 -14.10 -4.94
CA ILE A 53 11.79 -14.41 -5.00
C ILE A 53 12.07 -15.74 -4.30
N LYS A 54 11.50 -15.96 -3.12
CA LYS A 54 11.70 -17.17 -2.33
C LYS A 54 11.10 -18.41 -3.00
N GLU A 55 9.86 -18.32 -3.49
CA GLU A 55 9.17 -19.48 -4.10
C GLU A 55 9.81 -19.95 -5.38
N TYR A 56 10.24 -19.02 -6.23
CA TYR A 56 10.91 -19.32 -7.50
C TYR A 56 12.42 -19.41 -7.36
N GLN A 57 12.98 -19.30 -6.15
CA GLN A 57 14.42 -19.33 -5.87
C GLN A 57 15.21 -18.34 -6.76
N LEU A 58 14.63 -17.14 -6.97
CA LEU A 58 15.24 -16.14 -7.84
C LEU A 58 16.52 -15.58 -7.20
N PRO A 59 17.57 -15.32 -8.00
CA PRO A 59 18.75 -14.61 -7.51
C PRO A 59 18.40 -13.14 -7.24
N GLU A 60 18.12 -12.80 -5.97
CA GLU A 60 17.58 -11.49 -5.55
C GLU A 60 18.38 -10.31 -6.08
N GLU A 61 19.72 -10.40 -6.05
CA GLU A 61 20.64 -9.35 -6.54
C GLU A 61 20.50 -9.08 -8.05
N GLN A 62 20.09 -10.06 -8.84
CA GLN A 62 19.86 -9.93 -10.28
C GLN A 62 18.40 -9.58 -10.56
N PHE A 63 17.46 -10.25 -9.88
CA PHE A 63 16.04 -10.08 -10.09
C PHE A 63 15.58 -8.67 -9.74
N THR A 64 15.94 -8.15 -8.56
CA THR A 64 15.42 -6.87 -8.06
C THR A 64 15.72 -5.68 -8.99
N PRO A 65 16.95 -5.48 -9.51
CA PRO A 65 17.21 -4.42 -10.48
C PRO A 65 16.47 -4.60 -11.81
N LEU A 66 16.34 -5.84 -12.30
CA LEU A 66 15.58 -6.15 -13.50
C LEU A 66 14.10 -5.85 -13.31
N PHE A 67 13.53 -6.29 -12.20
CA PHE A 67 12.14 -6.04 -11.84
C PHE A 67 11.83 -4.53 -11.87
N HIS A 68 12.59 -3.71 -11.14
CA HIS A 68 12.35 -2.26 -11.12
C HIS A 68 12.54 -1.60 -12.48
N ARG A 69 13.51 -2.05 -13.27
CA ARG A 69 13.72 -1.56 -14.63
C ARG A 69 12.53 -1.87 -15.54
N TYR A 70 12.03 -3.10 -15.51
CA TYR A 70 10.91 -3.51 -16.34
C TYR A 70 9.57 -2.96 -15.83
N GLU A 71 9.36 -2.86 -14.52
CA GLU A 71 8.21 -2.18 -13.95
C GLU A 71 8.13 -0.72 -14.43
N ALA A 72 9.24 0.01 -14.35
CA ALA A 72 9.31 1.41 -14.80
C ALA A 72 9.11 1.58 -16.31
N ALA A 73 9.50 0.57 -17.12
CA ALA A 73 9.34 0.57 -18.56
C ALA A 73 8.02 -0.05 -19.05
N SER A 74 7.19 -0.58 -18.14
CA SER A 74 5.94 -1.24 -18.47
C SER A 74 4.98 -0.30 -19.19
N GLN A 75 4.28 -0.83 -20.20
CA GLN A 75 3.19 -0.12 -20.88
C GLN A 75 1.87 -0.18 -20.07
N LYS A 76 1.85 -0.90 -18.96
CA LYS A 76 0.73 -0.90 -18.01
C LYS A 76 0.79 0.35 -17.16
N ILE A 77 -0.27 1.14 -17.21
CA ILE A 77 -0.31 2.43 -16.50
C ILE A 77 -0.79 2.22 -15.07
N SER A 78 0.07 2.56 -14.10
CA SER A 78 -0.33 2.68 -12.70
C SER A 78 -1.26 3.89 -12.55
N LYS A 79 -2.47 3.67 -12.03
CA LYS A 79 -3.49 4.72 -11.88
C LYS A 79 -4.18 4.61 -10.51
N PRO A 80 -4.77 5.71 -10.01
CA PRO A 80 -5.59 5.63 -8.81
C PRO A 80 -6.76 4.65 -8.99
N PHE A 81 -7.09 3.90 -7.94
CA PHE A 81 -8.34 3.16 -7.91
C PHE A 81 -9.54 4.10 -8.01
N ALA A 82 -10.68 3.57 -8.50
CA ALA A 82 -11.94 4.30 -8.46
C ALA A 82 -12.25 4.77 -7.03
N GLY A 83 -12.71 6.01 -6.89
CA GLY A 83 -13.02 6.60 -5.58
C GLY A 83 -11.82 7.20 -4.83
N THR A 84 -10.56 6.91 -5.18
CA THR A 84 -9.36 7.45 -4.48
C THR A 84 -9.42 8.98 -4.35
N GLN A 85 -9.57 9.69 -5.46
CA GLN A 85 -9.58 11.16 -5.47
C GLN A 85 -10.76 11.72 -4.66
N GLU A 86 -11.93 11.10 -4.80
CA GLU A 86 -13.14 11.52 -4.10
C GLU A 86 -13.00 11.35 -2.59
N VAL A 87 -12.57 10.18 -2.13
CA VAL A 87 -12.35 9.89 -0.70
C VAL A 87 -11.35 10.84 -0.08
N LEU A 88 -10.18 11.01 -0.70
CA LEU A 88 -9.14 11.90 -0.20
C LEU A 88 -9.65 13.35 -0.09
N ARG A 89 -10.33 13.86 -1.13
CA ARG A 89 -10.86 15.23 -1.12
C ARG A 89 -11.97 15.44 -0.09
N LEU A 90 -12.92 14.50 0.00
CA LEU A 90 -14.02 14.61 0.95
C LEU A 90 -13.52 14.56 2.39
N LEU A 91 -12.64 13.62 2.74
CA LEU A 91 -12.07 13.54 4.08
C LEU A 91 -11.23 14.79 4.42
N LYS A 92 -10.42 15.28 3.47
CA LYS A 92 -9.62 16.52 3.66
C LYS A 92 -10.52 17.73 3.88
N SER A 93 -11.63 17.84 3.16
CA SER A 93 -12.61 18.92 3.36
C SER A 93 -13.27 18.91 4.75
N GLN A 94 -13.28 17.74 5.41
CA GLN A 94 -13.76 17.55 6.79
C GLN A 94 -12.63 17.74 7.83
N GLY A 95 -11.44 18.17 7.40
CA GLY A 95 -10.30 18.43 8.27
C GLY A 95 -9.43 17.21 8.57
N ALA A 96 -9.60 16.11 7.85
CA ALA A 96 -8.73 14.95 7.96
C ALA A 96 -7.36 15.20 7.31
N LYS A 97 -6.35 14.49 7.83
CA LYS A 97 -4.99 14.47 7.31
C LYS A 97 -4.71 13.12 6.65
N HIS A 98 -4.01 13.14 5.53
CA HIS A 98 -3.62 11.94 4.79
C HIS A 98 -2.11 11.78 4.78
N PHE A 99 -1.66 10.58 5.10
CA PHE A 99 -0.27 10.17 5.09
C PHE A 99 -0.14 8.88 4.28
N ILE A 100 1.01 8.66 3.67
CA ILE A 100 1.29 7.42 2.94
C ILE A 100 2.47 6.70 3.61
N LEU A 101 2.30 5.40 3.84
CA LEU A 101 3.32 4.50 4.35
C LEU A 101 3.49 3.32 3.39
N THR A 102 4.54 3.33 2.59
CA THR A 102 4.71 2.40 1.47
C THR A 102 6.08 1.73 1.45
N HIS A 103 6.19 0.57 0.77
CA HIS A 103 7.46 -0.06 0.42
C HIS A 103 8.03 0.42 -0.92
N ARG A 104 7.37 1.37 -1.58
CA ARG A 104 7.86 2.07 -2.76
C ARG A 104 8.81 3.20 -2.34
N LEU A 105 9.68 3.66 -3.26
CA LEU A 105 10.47 4.86 -3.05
C LEU A 105 9.56 6.09 -2.93
N SER A 106 9.87 6.99 -1.99
CA SER A 106 9.10 8.23 -1.78
C SER A 106 9.02 9.07 -3.05
N THR A 107 10.12 9.19 -3.80
CA THR A 107 10.17 9.94 -5.07
C THR A 107 9.24 9.38 -6.13
N SER A 108 9.20 8.04 -6.28
CA SER A 108 8.29 7.37 -7.22
C SER A 108 6.83 7.54 -6.82
N THR A 109 6.53 7.52 -5.51
CA THR A 109 5.18 7.73 -4.98
C THR A 109 4.71 9.16 -5.26
N TRP A 110 5.54 10.16 -4.95
CA TRP A 110 5.24 11.57 -5.24
C TRP A 110 5.01 11.82 -6.74
N GLY A 111 5.85 11.25 -7.61
CA GLY A 111 5.69 11.40 -9.06
C GLY A 111 4.34 10.89 -9.57
N LEU A 112 3.83 9.76 -9.03
CA LEU A 112 2.49 9.28 -9.37
C LEU A 112 1.39 10.17 -8.78
N LEU A 113 1.53 10.65 -7.55
CA LEU A 113 0.57 11.58 -6.95
C LEU A 113 0.46 12.89 -7.73
N GLU A 114 1.59 13.44 -8.17
CA GLU A 114 1.65 14.65 -8.99
C GLU A 114 0.99 14.44 -10.37
N GLN A 115 1.27 13.31 -11.01
CA GLN A 115 0.69 12.95 -12.32
C GLN A 115 -0.85 12.94 -12.31
N PHE A 116 -1.47 12.65 -11.17
CA PHE A 116 -2.92 12.53 -11.02
C PHE A 116 -3.55 13.63 -10.16
N ASP A 117 -2.85 14.74 -9.91
CA ASP A 117 -3.31 15.89 -9.12
C ASP A 117 -3.79 15.50 -7.70
N LEU A 118 -3.06 14.58 -7.05
CA LEU A 118 -3.34 14.10 -5.70
C LEU A 118 -2.30 14.55 -4.65
N ALA A 119 -1.16 15.11 -5.09
CA ALA A 119 -0.05 15.46 -4.20
C ALA A 119 -0.47 16.44 -3.09
N ASP A 120 -1.25 17.46 -3.42
CA ASP A 120 -1.74 18.46 -2.46
C ASP A 120 -2.68 17.89 -1.38
N LEU A 121 -3.15 16.66 -1.56
CA LEU A 121 -4.01 15.99 -0.59
C LEU A 121 -3.22 15.26 0.48
N ILE A 122 -1.93 15.03 0.29
CA ILE A 122 -1.08 14.20 1.14
C ILE A 122 -0.12 15.09 1.96
N GLU A 123 -0.07 14.86 3.26
CA GLU A 123 0.80 15.60 4.18
C GLU A 123 2.26 15.09 4.15
N GLU A 124 2.43 13.76 4.07
CA GLU A 124 3.75 13.12 4.04
C GLU A 124 3.68 11.74 3.40
N VAL A 125 4.76 11.37 2.69
CA VAL A 125 5.04 10.02 2.22
C VAL A 125 6.26 9.47 2.95
N ILE A 126 6.10 8.32 3.59
CA ILE A 126 7.19 7.51 4.14
C ILE A 126 7.39 6.30 3.23
N GLY A 127 8.39 6.38 2.37
CA GLY A 127 8.80 5.29 1.50
C GLY A 127 9.92 4.44 2.11
N ILE A 128 10.34 3.41 1.38
CA ILE A 128 11.42 2.50 1.81
C ILE A 128 12.78 3.20 1.98
N ASP A 129 12.99 4.31 1.29
CA ASP A 129 14.19 5.15 1.34
C ASP A 129 14.35 5.88 2.69
N ARG A 130 13.34 5.85 3.57
CA ARG A 130 13.45 6.39 4.93
C ARG A 130 14.10 5.41 5.92
N ASN A 131 14.50 4.21 5.46
CA ASN A 131 15.27 3.21 6.19
C ASN A 131 14.63 2.70 7.51
N PHE A 132 13.33 2.78 7.65
CA PHE A 132 12.63 2.11 8.74
C PHE A 132 12.55 0.59 8.50
N PRO A 133 12.41 -0.21 9.57
CA PRO A 133 11.99 -1.61 9.43
C PRO A 133 10.70 -1.69 8.61
N ARG A 134 10.65 -2.67 7.69
CA ARG A 134 9.49 -2.84 6.79
C ARG A 134 8.23 -3.25 7.58
N LYS A 135 7.05 -2.85 7.11
CA LYS A 135 5.79 -3.44 7.57
C LYS A 135 5.91 -4.97 7.57
N PRO A 136 5.46 -5.67 8.62
CA PRO A 136 4.55 -5.25 9.68
C PRO A 136 5.21 -4.58 10.91
N ALA A 137 6.48 -4.18 10.87
CA ALA A 137 7.08 -3.39 11.95
C ALA A 137 6.34 -2.04 12.08
N PRO A 138 6.04 -1.58 13.31
CA PRO A 138 5.28 -0.36 13.53
C PRO A 138 6.12 0.90 13.54
N ASP A 139 7.44 0.78 13.37
CA ASP A 139 8.42 1.85 13.62
C ASP A 139 8.12 3.11 12.82
N SER A 140 7.92 2.97 11.51
CA SER A 140 7.60 4.09 10.62
C SER A 140 6.26 4.75 10.96
N LEU A 141 5.26 3.97 11.36
CA LEU A 141 3.96 4.48 11.77
C LEU A 141 4.04 5.17 13.13
N ASN A 142 4.80 4.64 14.08
CA ASN A 142 5.04 5.27 15.37
C ASN A 142 5.82 6.58 15.24
N ASP A 143 6.83 6.64 14.38
CA ASP A 143 7.57 7.86 14.06
C ASP A 143 6.64 8.94 13.48
N LEU A 144 5.80 8.57 12.50
CA LEU A 144 4.79 9.46 11.92
C LEU A 144 3.84 10.02 13.02
N ILE A 145 3.30 9.14 13.86
CA ILE A 145 2.40 9.50 14.96
C ILE A 145 3.07 10.49 15.91
N GLN A 146 4.32 10.23 16.27
CA GLN A 146 5.09 11.09 17.17
C GLN A 146 5.38 12.47 16.56
N ARG A 147 5.92 12.51 15.35
CA ARG A 147 6.30 13.78 14.68
C ARG A 147 5.11 14.69 14.41
N HIS A 148 3.99 14.12 14.00
CA HIS A 148 2.76 14.86 13.71
C HIS A 148 1.84 14.99 14.92
N GLN A 149 2.23 14.48 16.09
CA GLN A 149 1.45 14.53 17.35
C GLN A 149 0.02 13.97 17.16
N LEU A 150 -0.09 12.86 16.41
CA LEU A 150 -1.37 12.24 16.10
C LEU A 150 -1.88 11.44 17.32
N LYS A 151 -3.20 11.46 17.52
CA LYS A 151 -3.82 10.57 18.51
C LYS A 151 -4.09 9.21 17.88
N LYS A 152 -3.56 8.14 18.49
CA LYS A 152 -3.76 6.77 18.00
C LYS A 152 -5.23 6.40 17.85
N THR A 153 -6.08 6.86 18.78
CA THR A 153 -7.54 6.64 18.75
C THR A 153 -8.26 7.38 17.62
N GLU A 154 -7.61 8.37 17.00
CA GLU A 154 -8.13 9.14 15.86
C GLU A 154 -7.39 8.79 14.56
N THR A 155 -6.56 7.72 14.56
CA THR A 155 -5.72 7.31 13.43
C THR A 155 -6.11 5.92 12.93
N ILE A 156 -6.16 5.75 11.62
CA ILE A 156 -6.43 4.47 10.96
C ILE A 156 -5.36 4.17 9.92
N MET A 157 -4.85 2.92 9.92
CA MET A 157 -4.00 2.37 8.86
C MET A 157 -4.86 1.61 7.87
N ILE A 158 -4.73 1.93 6.58
CA ILE A 158 -5.50 1.32 5.50
C ILE A 158 -4.53 0.70 4.51
N GLY A 159 -4.74 -0.54 4.18
CA GLY A 159 -3.89 -1.27 3.25
C GLY A 159 -4.57 -2.48 2.65
N ASP A 160 -3.96 -3.05 1.62
CA ASP A 160 -4.50 -4.17 0.87
C ASP A 160 -3.89 -5.52 1.26
N ARG A 161 -2.97 -5.53 2.25
CA ARG A 161 -2.27 -6.75 2.67
C ARG A 161 -2.26 -6.92 4.18
N ARG A 162 -2.04 -8.19 4.60
CA ARG A 162 -1.86 -8.54 6.03
C ARG A 162 -0.83 -7.67 6.74
N LEU A 163 0.29 -7.38 6.09
CA LEU A 163 1.38 -6.61 6.69
C LEU A 163 0.99 -5.17 7.05
N ASP A 164 0.05 -4.57 6.33
CA ASP A 164 -0.47 -3.23 6.62
C ASP A 164 -1.32 -3.25 7.88
N ILE A 165 -2.20 -4.23 7.96
CA ILE A 165 -3.08 -4.44 9.11
C ILE A 165 -2.28 -4.76 10.37
N GLU A 166 -1.28 -5.65 10.25
CA GLU A 166 -0.39 -5.97 11.37
C GLU A 166 0.44 -4.75 11.81
N ALA A 167 0.94 -3.91 10.86
CA ALA A 167 1.65 -2.68 11.21
C ALA A 167 0.75 -1.71 12.00
N GLY A 168 -0.51 -1.52 11.56
CA GLY A 168 -1.48 -0.70 12.27
C GLY A 168 -1.78 -1.23 13.68
N LYS A 169 -2.02 -2.55 13.81
CA LYS A 169 -2.26 -3.19 15.11
C LYS A 169 -1.05 -3.09 16.04
N ASN A 170 0.15 -3.35 15.53
CA ASN A 170 1.40 -3.24 16.29
C ASN A 170 1.66 -1.80 16.76
N ALA A 171 1.22 -0.80 15.98
CA ALA A 171 1.27 0.60 16.38
C ALA A 171 0.12 1.02 17.34
N GLY A 172 -0.91 0.20 17.49
CA GLY A 172 -2.07 0.47 18.33
C GLY A 172 -3.04 1.49 17.74
N VAL A 173 -3.20 1.49 16.42
CA VAL A 173 -4.19 2.30 15.69
C VAL A 173 -5.29 1.42 15.11
N LEU A 174 -6.39 2.03 14.66
CA LEU A 174 -7.43 1.33 13.91
C LEU A 174 -6.89 0.83 12.57
N THR A 175 -7.49 -0.22 12.03
CA THR A 175 -7.07 -0.85 10.79
C THR A 175 -8.24 -1.08 9.84
N CYS A 176 -8.01 -0.86 8.55
CA CYS A 176 -8.96 -1.15 7.49
C CYS A 176 -8.27 -1.92 6.35
N LEU A 177 -8.78 -3.11 6.06
CA LEU A 177 -8.34 -3.90 4.91
C LEU A 177 -9.13 -3.49 3.67
N TYR A 178 -8.44 -3.14 2.60
CA TYR A 178 -9.00 -2.96 1.27
C TYR A 178 -8.82 -4.23 0.46
N ASP A 179 -9.88 -5.04 0.31
CA ASP A 179 -9.86 -6.35 -0.35
C ASP A 179 -10.79 -6.37 -1.57
N ILE A 180 -10.35 -5.71 -2.66
CA ILE A 180 -11.09 -5.62 -3.93
C ILE A 180 -11.23 -6.99 -4.62
N ASP A 181 -10.28 -7.90 -4.39
CA ASP A 181 -10.25 -9.23 -5.02
C ASP A 181 -11.02 -10.30 -4.24
N HIS A 182 -11.46 -10.00 -3.03
CA HIS A 182 -12.20 -10.90 -2.12
C HIS A 182 -11.51 -12.23 -1.81
N PHE A 183 -10.17 -12.27 -1.88
CA PHE A 183 -9.43 -13.50 -1.58
C PHE A 183 -8.50 -13.43 -0.37
N LEU A 184 -8.54 -12.34 0.39
CA LEU A 184 -7.76 -12.14 1.59
C LEU A 184 -8.58 -12.54 2.84
N GLN A 185 -8.66 -13.83 3.09
CA GLN A 185 -9.37 -14.36 4.27
C GLN A 185 -8.48 -14.30 5.53
N ASP A 186 -9.13 -14.29 6.70
CA ASP A 186 -8.48 -14.40 8.03
C ASP A 186 -7.47 -13.27 8.35
N ILE A 187 -7.64 -12.07 7.79
CA ILE A 187 -6.88 -10.90 8.20
C ILE A 187 -7.71 -10.14 9.26
N PRO A 188 -7.20 -10.04 10.52
CA PRO A 188 -7.98 -9.50 11.63
C PRO A 188 -8.00 -7.96 11.64
N ALA A 189 -8.49 -7.34 10.57
CA ALA A 189 -8.71 -5.90 10.49
C ALA A 189 -9.95 -5.47 11.29
N ASP A 190 -9.99 -4.21 11.76
CA ASP A 190 -11.16 -3.66 12.44
C ASP A 190 -12.30 -3.40 11.45
N TYR A 191 -11.94 -3.08 10.20
CA TYR A 191 -12.85 -2.87 9.07
C TYR A 191 -12.31 -3.57 7.84
N VAL A 192 -13.23 -4.03 6.97
CA VAL A 192 -12.91 -4.58 5.65
C VAL A 192 -13.81 -3.89 4.63
N VAL A 193 -13.21 -3.38 3.56
CA VAL A 193 -13.91 -2.73 2.46
C VAL A 193 -13.38 -3.25 1.12
N ASP A 194 -14.24 -3.30 0.14
CA ASP A 194 -13.96 -3.68 -1.26
C ASP A 194 -14.09 -2.48 -2.23
N ASP A 195 -14.51 -1.33 -1.68
CA ASP A 195 -14.64 -0.06 -2.38
C ASP A 195 -14.12 1.05 -1.44
N LEU A 196 -13.26 1.93 -1.96
CA LEU A 196 -12.68 3.02 -1.17
C LEU A 196 -13.73 4.01 -0.66
N LEU A 197 -14.85 4.20 -1.38
CA LEU A 197 -15.94 5.07 -0.92
C LEU A 197 -16.56 4.59 0.39
N LYS A 198 -16.54 3.30 0.67
CA LYS A 198 -17.03 2.74 1.95
C LYS A 198 -16.21 3.20 3.16
N ILE A 199 -15.00 3.73 2.95
CA ILE A 199 -14.19 4.31 4.03
C ILE A 199 -14.88 5.55 4.63
N LEU A 200 -15.67 6.28 3.85
CA LEU A 200 -16.45 7.43 4.32
C LEU A 200 -17.51 7.05 5.38
N ASP A 201 -17.94 5.79 5.38
CA ASP A 201 -18.95 5.27 6.30
C ASP A 201 -18.34 4.69 7.59
N ILE A 202 -17.02 4.64 7.71
CA ILE A 202 -16.33 4.13 8.89
C ILE A 202 -16.59 5.10 10.06
N LYS A 203 -17.51 4.69 10.92
CA LYS A 203 -17.79 5.38 12.19
C LYS A 203 -17.02 4.67 13.30
N GLU A 204 -16.51 5.46 14.23
CA GLU A 204 -15.85 4.97 15.44
C GLU A 204 -16.64 3.82 16.07
N LYS A 205 -16.08 2.62 16.10
CA LYS A 205 -16.55 1.61 17.06
C LYS A 205 -16.10 2.11 18.43
N ALA A 206 -17.04 2.40 19.31
CA ALA A 206 -16.71 2.66 20.71
C ALA A 206 -15.82 1.51 21.20
N ILE A 207 -14.59 1.83 21.55
CA ILE A 207 -13.66 0.89 22.18
C ILE A 207 -14.36 0.50 23.51
N LYS A 208 -14.84 -0.76 23.58
CA LYS A 208 -15.40 -1.32 24.81
C LYS A 208 -14.27 -1.73 25.75
#